data_a08b7d9518d8a1a1ae20964e4548fa6e
#
_entry.id   a08b7d9518d8a1a1ae20964e4548fa6e
#
_cell.length_a   1.000
_cell.length_b   1.000
_cell.length_c   1.000
_cell.angle_alpha   90.00
_cell.angle_beta   90.00
_cell.angle_gamma   90.00
#
_symmetry.space_group_name_H-M   'P 1'
#
loop_
_entity.id
_entity.type
_entity.pdbx_description
1 polymer ?
#
loop_
_entity_poly.entity_id
_entity_poly.type
_entity_poly.pdbx_seq_one_letter_code
_entity_poly.pdbx_strand_id
1 'polypeptide(L)'
;ELKRLERPTYAKPLIGKTIVIDPGRGGDSGNTGPMGLSEGYVNLEIAKVTAEGLVQLGANVILTRDKNEFVSLAERVRISNENKPDITLSIQQNFFPEENMGGTETFYYPGDVEGKKIACSIHQELVALLQLKDLGTKPADLFVLRETNNPSVMVNIAAISNPEEERLLSEPQFRHKAAMAIINGVKRYYHE
;
A
#
# COMPACT_ATOMS: atom_id res chain seq x y z
N GLU A 1 48.58 6.85 2.89
CA GLU A 1 47.47 7.60 2.25
C GLU A 1 46.15 6.93 2.57
N LEU A 2 45.28 7.61 3.36
CA LEU A 2 43.95 7.12 3.68
C LEU A 2 43.06 7.39 2.45
N LYS A 3 42.68 6.32 1.72
CA LYS A 3 41.66 6.42 0.67
C LYS A 3 40.34 6.82 1.31
N ARG A 4 39.85 8.02 0.99
CA ARG A 4 38.50 8.48 1.36
C ARG A 4 37.51 7.57 0.63
N LEU A 5 36.79 6.73 1.37
CA LEU A 5 35.66 6.01 0.83
C LEU A 5 34.55 7.02 0.55
N GLU A 6 34.37 7.35 -0.71
CA GLU A 6 33.20 8.13 -1.14
C GLU A 6 31.96 7.32 -0.78
N ARG A 7 31.08 7.89 0.04
CA ARG A 7 29.77 7.27 0.27
C ARG A 7 29.08 7.23 -1.08
N PRO A 8 28.57 6.06 -1.52
CA PRO A 8 27.79 6.02 -2.74
C PRO A 8 26.65 7.03 -2.58
N THR A 9 26.54 7.97 -3.49
CA THR A 9 25.37 8.84 -3.62
C THR A 9 24.24 7.92 -4.05
N TYR A 10 23.47 7.43 -3.09
CA TYR A 10 22.25 6.67 -3.40
C TYR A 10 21.36 7.58 -4.24
N ALA A 11 21.14 7.19 -5.49
CA ALA A 11 20.18 7.87 -6.33
C ALA A 11 18.85 7.92 -5.57
N LYS A 12 18.27 9.12 -5.45
CA LYS A 12 16.94 9.30 -4.87
C LYS A 12 15.94 9.32 -6.02
N PRO A 13 15.44 8.16 -6.44
CA PRO A 13 14.65 8.00 -7.67
C PRO A 13 13.30 8.71 -7.64
N LEU A 14 12.83 9.11 -6.46
CA LEU A 14 11.51 9.71 -6.28
C LEU A 14 11.58 11.21 -5.94
N ILE A 15 12.72 11.88 -6.22
CA ILE A 15 12.79 13.33 -6.03
C ILE A 15 11.74 14.03 -6.88
N GLY A 16 10.99 14.94 -6.25
CA GLY A 16 9.92 15.71 -6.90
C GLY A 16 8.60 14.97 -7.05
N LYS A 17 8.52 13.72 -6.58
CA LYS A 17 7.27 12.95 -6.56
C LYS A 17 6.52 13.16 -5.26
N THR A 18 5.21 13.37 -5.35
CA THR A 18 4.31 13.41 -4.21
C THR A 18 3.43 12.16 -4.22
N ILE A 19 3.39 11.46 -3.10
CA ILE A 19 2.63 10.21 -2.95
C ILE A 19 1.72 10.32 -1.73
N VAL A 20 0.42 10.14 -1.93
CA VAL A 20 -0.52 9.98 -0.83
C VAL A 20 -0.63 8.49 -0.51
N ILE A 21 -0.45 8.14 0.75
CA ILE A 21 -0.70 6.80 1.27
C ILE A 21 -1.93 6.86 2.15
N ASP A 22 -2.89 6.00 1.84
CA ASP A 22 -4.16 5.88 2.54
C ASP A 22 -4.21 4.56 3.32
N PRO A 23 -3.87 4.54 4.62
CA PRO A 23 -4.10 3.38 5.47
C PRO A 23 -5.60 3.17 5.65
N GLY A 24 -6.18 2.19 4.98
CA GLY A 24 -7.62 1.95 5.04
C GLY A 24 -8.13 1.65 6.44
N ARG A 25 -9.45 1.83 6.65
CA ARG A 25 -10.10 1.64 7.94
C ARG A 25 -9.56 2.59 9.02
N GLY A 26 -9.59 2.18 10.28
CA GLY A 26 -9.10 2.96 11.43
C GLY A 26 -10.22 3.33 12.40
N GLY A 27 -9.88 3.65 13.64
CA GLY A 27 -10.82 3.72 14.74
C GLY A 27 -11.51 2.37 14.94
N ASP A 28 -12.83 2.40 15.15
CA ASP A 28 -13.66 1.19 15.31
C ASP A 28 -14.16 0.65 13.97
N SER A 29 -13.66 1.18 12.83
CA SER A 29 -14.05 0.72 11.49
C SER A 29 -13.10 -0.34 10.96
N GLY A 30 -13.64 -1.28 10.19
CA GLY A 30 -12.87 -2.32 9.52
C GLY A 30 -13.12 -3.71 10.05
N ASN A 31 -12.46 -4.66 9.44
CA ASN A 31 -12.58 -6.06 9.81
C ASN A 31 -11.62 -6.39 10.96
N THR A 32 -12.02 -7.41 11.71
CA THR A 32 -11.16 -8.04 12.73
C THR A 32 -11.01 -9.50 12.32
N GLY A 33 -9.80 -9.99 12.31
CA GLY A 33 -9.51 -11.38 12.02
C GLY A 33 -9.99 -12.32 13.16
N PRO A 34 -10.05 -13.62 12.91
CA PRO A 34 -10.53 -14.60 13.88
C PRO A 34 -9.72 -14.65 15.19
N MET A 35 -8.45 -14.22 15.18
CA MET A 35 -7.62 -14.11 16.38
C MET A 35 -7.60 -12.71 16.99
N GLY A 36 -8.43 -11.79 16.51
CA GLY A 36 -8.60 -10.46 17.06
C GLY A 36 -7.71 -9.36 16.47
N LEU A 37 -6.98 -9.63 15.40
CA LEU A 37 -6.13 -8.63 14.74
C LEU A 37 -6.99 -7.61 13.98
N SER A 38 -6.81 -6.33 14.27
CA SER A 38 -7.52 -5.24 13.57
C SER A 38 -6.92 -4.94 12.21
N GLU A 39 -7.74 -4.92 11.16
CA GLU A 39 -7.36 -4.50 9.82
C GLU A 39 -6.79 -3.07 9.80
N GLY A 40 -7.46 -2.14 10.51
CA GLY A 40 -7.03 -0.75 10.57
C GLY A 40 -5.66 -0.56 11.22
N TYR A 41 -5.32 -1.38 12.21
CA TYR A 41 -3.99 -1.40 12.82
C TYR A 41 -2.93 -1.89 11.82
N VAL A 42 -3.18 -3.03 11.17
CA VAL A 42 -2.25 -3.62 10.20
C VAL A 42 -1.97 -2.65 9.04
N ASN A 43 -3.03 -2.06 8.48
CA ASN A 43 -2.91 -1.10 7.38
C ASN A 43 -2.05 0.11 7.75
N LEU A 44 -2.22 0.62 8.98
CA LEU A 44 -1.44 1.75 9.48
C LEU A 44 0.05 1.41 9.66
N GLU A 45 0.34 0.26 10.25
CA GLU A 45 1.73 -0.19 10.45
C GLU A 45 2.47 -0.36 9.11
N ILE A 46 1.84 -1.00 8.12
CA ILE A 46 2.43 -1.15 6.78
C ILE A 46 2.60 0.21 6.11
N ALA A 47 1.60 1.09 6.21
CA ALA A 47 1.65 2.42 5.62
C ALA A 47 2.80 3.28 6.17
N LYS A 48 3.05 3.24 7.48
CA LYS A 48 4.15 3.96 8.11
C LYS A 48 5.52 3.53 7.58
N VAL A 49 5.76 2.22 7.53
CA VAL A 49 7.01 1.67 6.98
C VAL A 49 7.16 2.02 5.49
N THR A 50 6.06 1.93 4.73
CA THR A 50 6.04 2.32 3.31
C THR A 50 6.39 3.81 3.15
N ALA A 51 5.78 4.68 3.96
CA ALA A 51 6.02 6.12 3.94
C ALA A 51 7.50 6.44 4.22
N GLU A 52 8.07 5.86 5.27
CA GLU A 52 9.48 6.05 5.62
C GLU A 52 10.41 5.64 4.47
N GLY A 53 10.17 4.50 3.84
CA GLY A 53 10.98 4.02 2.72
C GLY A 53 10.88 4.92 1.49
N LEU A 54 9.68 5.39 1.14
CA LEU A 54 9.49 6.29 0.01
C LEU A 54 10.11 7.67 0.26
N VAL A 55 10.04 8.19 1.50
CA VAL A 55 10.74 9.43 1.90
C VAL A 55 12.27 9.28 1.77
N GLN A 56 12.83 8.14 2.18
CA GLN A 56 14.27 7.86 1.99
C GLN A 56 14.67 7.86 0.50
N LEU A 57 13.76 7.45 -0.38
CA LEU A 57 13.94 7.49 -1.84
C LEU A 57 13.70 8.89 -2.45
N GLY A 58 13.34 9.88 -1.64
CA GLY A 58 13.22 11.30 -2.04
C GLY A 58 11.79 11.76 -2.34
N ALA A 59 10.77 10.94 -2.13
CA ALA A 59 9.38 11.35 -2.30
C ALA A 59 8.91 12.29 -1.19
N ASN A 60 7.97 13.18 -1.53
CA ASN A 60 7.10 13.85 -0.57
C ASN A 60 5.91 12.92 -0.28
N VAL A 61 5.76 12.47 0.97
CA VAL A 61 4.72 11.50 1.35
C VAL A 61 3.72 12.14 2.30
N ILE A 62 2.43 11.90 2.02
CA ILE A 62 1.31 12.38 2.82
C ILE A 62 0.48 11.16 3.23
N LEU A 63 0.23 11.00 4.53
CA LEU A 63 -0.66 9.98 5.06
C LEU A 63 -2.07 10.57 5.25
N THR A 64 -3.12 9.83 4.88
CA THR A 64 -4.50 10.24 5.17
C THR A 64 -4.84 10.15 6.66
N ARG A 65 -4.12 9.31 7.40
CA ARG A 65 -4.08 9.24 8.86
C ARG A 65 -2.75 8.68 9.34
N ASP A 66 -2.28 9.11 10.49
CA ASP A 66 -1.01 8.67 11.11
C ASP A 66 -1.20 7.95 12.45
N LYS A 67 -2.45 7.83 12.89
CA LYS A 67 -2.86 7.13 14.12
C LYS A 67 -4.13 6.32 13.91
N ASN A 68 -4.54 5.55 14.93
CA ASN A 68 -5.74 4.73 14.85
C ASN A 68 -7.00 5.60 15.05
N GLU A 69 -7.39 6.31 14.01
CA GLU A 69 -8.59 7.15 13.98
C GLU A 69 -9.43 6.84 12.74
N PHE A 70 -10.71 7.10 12.83
CA PHE A 70 -11.62 6.98 11.70
C PHE A 70 -11.45 8.17 10.76
N VAL A 71 -11.24 7.87 9.46
CA VAL A 71 -11.26 8.85 8.38
C VAL A 71 -12.26 8.38 7.32
N SER A 72 -13.25 9.18 6.99
CA SER A 72 -14.27 8.82 5.99
C SER A 72 -13.67 8.68 4.60
N LEU A 73 -14.32 7.91 3.71
CA LEU A 73 -13.88 7.77 2.32
C LEU A 73 -13.82 9.12 1.60
N ALA A 74 -14.81 10.00 1.84
CA ALA A 74 -14.84 11.34 1.26
C ALA A 74 -13.65 12.19 1.72
N GLU A 75 -13.27 12.09 2.99
CA GLU A 75 -12.12 12.84 3.54
C GLU A 75 -10.79 12.31 2.98
N ARG A 76 -10.63 11.00 2.79
CA ARG A 76 -9.44 10.40 2.13
C ARG A 76 -9.27 10.93 0.70
N VAL A 77 -10.36 10.97 -0.05
CA VAL A 77 -10.40 11.54 -1.41
C VAL A 77 -10.07 13.04 -1.38
N ARG A 78 -10.65 13.80 -0.42
CA ARG A 78 -10.38 15.23 -0.28
C ARG A 78 -8.89 15.48 -0.02
N ILE A 79 -8.28 14.76 0.93
CA ILE A 79 -6.85 14.88 1.22
C ILE A 79 -6.01 14.59 -0.03
N SER A 80 -6.34 13.53 -0.77
CA SER A 80 -5.63 13.20 -2.01
C SER A 80 -5.76 14.34 -3.03
N ASN A 81 -6.98 14.74 -3.37
CA ASN A 81 -7.23 15.69 -4.45
C ASN A 81 -6.67 17.09 -4.16
N GLU A 82 -6.69 17.54 -2.90
CA GLU A 82 -6.09 18.82 -2.49
C GLU A 82 -4.57 18.85 -2.61
N ASN A 83 -3.92 17.73 -2.38
CA ASN A 83 -2.46 17.61 -2.44
C ASN A 83 -1.93 17.29 -3.85
N LYS A 84 -2.80 16.96 -4.81
CA LYS A 84 -2.46 16.68 -6.21
C LYS A 84 -1.25 15.76 -6.36
N PRO A 85 -1.26 14.56 -5.76
CA PRO A 85 -0.13 13.66 -5.79
C PRO A 85 0.09 13.04 -7.18
N ASP A 86 1.28 12.53 -7.42
CA ASP A 86 1.57 11.69 -8.59
C ASP A 86 0.89 10.33 -8.48
N ILE A 87 0.73 9.79 -7.26
CA ILE A 87 0.10 8.49 -6.97
C ILE A 87 -0.66 8.57 -5.64
N THR A 88 -1.83 7.91 -5.59
CA THR A 88 -2.53 7.57 -4.34
C THR A 88 -2.51 6.07 -4.13
N LEU A 89 -1.99 5.62 -2.98
CA LEU A 89 -1.89 4.22 -2.57
C LEU A 89 -2.83 3.96 -1.40
N SER A 90 -3.90 3.19 -1.59
CA SER A 90 -4.74 2.71 -0.50
C SER A 90 -4.28 1.31 -0.08
N ILE A 91 -3.98 1.13 1.21
CA ILE A 91 -3.51 -0.14 1.80
C ILE A 91 -4.63 -0.76 2.60
N GLN A 92 -5.01 -1.98 2.25
CA GLN A 92 -6.14 -2.73 2.77
C GLN A 92 -5.76 -4.20 3.00
N GLN A 93 -6.69 -4.94 3.61
CA GLN A 93 -6.65 -6.40 3.68
C GLN A 93 -7.92 -6.99 3.05
N ASN A 94 -7.82 -8.21 2.54
CA ASN A 94 -8.98 -8.98 2.10
C ASN A 94 -9.78 -9.51 3.31
N PHE A 95 -11.08 -9.61 3.12
CA PHE A 95 -11.97 -10.29 4.05
C PHE A 95 -12.94 -11.16 3.24
N PHE A 96 -12.76 -12.47 3.32
CA PHE A 96 -13.58 -13.45 2.63
C PHE A 96 -14.55 -14.13 3.61
N PRO A 97 -15.76 -14.53 3.15
CA PRO A 97 -16.69 -15.31 3.97
C PRO A 97 -16.12 -16.66 4.40
N GLU A 98 -15.36 -17.30 3.52
CA GLU A 98 -14.72 -18.60 3.77
C GLU A 98 -13.32 -18.37 4.37
N GLU A 99 -13.08 -18.89 5.57
CA GLU A 99 -11.81 -18.72 6.31
C GLU A 99 -10.59 -19.34 5.61
N ASN A 100 -10.80 -20.31 4.70
CA ASN A 100 -9.73 -20.92 3.93
C ASN A 100 -9.35 -20.15 2.65
N MET A 101 -10.08 -19.08 2.34
CA MET A 101 -9.73 -18.19 1.24
C MET A 101 -8.66 -17.21 1.68
N GLY A 102 -7.68 -16.97 0.81
CA GLY A 102 -6.58 -16.06 1.07
C GLY A 102 -5.92 -15.60 -0.21
N GLY A 103 -4.93 -14.71 -0.05
CA GLY A 103 -4.09 -14.23 -1.14
C GLY A 103 -4.04 -12.71 -1.28
N THR A 104 -3.20 -12.30 -2.21
CA THR A 104 -2.88 -10.91 -2.52
C THR A 104 -3.56 -10.49 -3.82
N GLU A 105 -4.19 -9.31 -3.82
CA GLU A 105 -4.76 -8.70 -5.03
C GLU A 105 -4.56 -7.18 -5.02
N THR A 106 -4.60 -6.59 -6.21
CA THR A 106 -4.42 -5.15 -6.36
C THR A 106 -5.45 -4.60 -7.33
N PHE A 107 -6.03 -3.45 -7.01
CA PHE A 107 -7.09 -2.84 -7.80
C PHE A 107 -6.68 -1.47 -8.35
N TYR A 108 -7.23 -1.15 -9.52
CA TYR A 108 -7.18 0.15 -10.17
C TYR A 108 -8.55 0.52 -10.73
N TYR A 109 -8.81 1.81 -10.99
CA TYR A 109 -10.08 2.22 -11.58
C TYR A 109 -10.18 1.79 -13.06
N PRO A 110 -11.34 1.31 -13.54
CA PRO A 110 -11.53 0.97 -14.95
C PRO A 110 -11.20 2.15 -15.88
N GLY A 111 -10.29 1.94 -16.83
CA GLY A 111 -9.84 2.99 -17.77
C GLY A 111 -8.64 3.81 -17.29
N ASP A 112 -8.24 3.74 -16.03
CA ASP A 112 -7.01 4.36 -15.53
C ASP A 112 -5.78 3.56 -15.99
N VAL A 113 -5.17 4.01 -17.09
CA VAL A 113 -4.00 3.35 -17.70
C VAL A 113 -2.77 3.42 -16.79
N GLU A 114 -2.52 4.57 -16.17
CA GLU A 114 -1.38 4.74 -15.26
C GLU A 114 -1.61 4.00 -13.95
N GLY A 115 -2.82 4.08 -13.37
CA GLY A 115 -3.18 3.28 -12.20
C GLY A 115 -3.00 1.78 -12.44
N LYS A 116 -3.35 1.28 -13.64
CA LYS A 116 -3.09 -0.12 -14.02
C LYS A 116 -1.61 -0.46 -14.02
N LYS A 117 -0.74 0.38 -14.60
CA LYS A 117 0.71 0.14 -14.64
C LYS A 117 1.30 0.08 -13.23
N ILE A 118 0.91 1.05 -12.38
CA ILE A 118 1.35 1.10 -10.98
C ILE A 118 0.87 -0.14 -10.22
N ALA A 119 -0.41 -0.50 -10.38
CA ALA A 119 -0.99 -1.68 -9.75
C ALA A 119 -0.25 -2.96 -10.13
N CYS A 120 0.04 -3.15 -11.43
CA CYS A 120 0.80 -4.31 -11.91
C CYS A 120 2.22 -4.34 -11.34
N SER A 121 2.91 -3.20 -11.32
CA SER A 121 4.28 -3.10 -10.80
C SER A 121 4.35 -3.44 -9.30
N ILE A 122 3.43 -2.90 -8.49
CA ILE A 122 3.35 -3.21 -7.06
C ILE A 122 2.95 -4.68 -6.84
N HIS A 123 1.96 -5.16 -7.58
CA HIS A 123 1.45 -6.53 -7.43
C HIS A 123 2.52 -7.59 -7.69
N GLN A 124 3.33 -7.41 -8.73
CA GLN A 124 4.44 -8.33 -9.02
C GLN A 124 5.42 -8.46 -7.86
N GLU A 125 5.77 -7.34 -7.22
CA GLU A 125 6.66 -7.36 -6.06
C GLU A 125 5.99 -8.00 -4.83
N LEU A 126 4.70 -7.76 -4.61
CA LEU A 126 3.94 -8.39 -3.52
C LEU A 126 3.91 -9.92 -3.68
N VAL A 127 3.56 -10.41 -4.85
CA VAL A 127 3.53 -11.86 -5.14
C VAL A 127 4.91 -12.48 -4.94
N ALA A 128 5.97 -11.83 -5.46
CA ALA A 128 7.33 -12.33 -5.35
C ALA A 128 7.83 -12.39 -3.90
N LEU A 129 7.56 -11.37 -3.09
CA LEU A 129 8.08 -11.28 -1.73
C LEU A 129 7.22 -12.00 -0.69
N LEU A 130 5.90 -11.95 -0.80
CA LEU A 130 5.00 -12.51 0.21
C LEU A 130 4.71 -13.99 -0.01
N GLN A 131 4.78 -14.46 -1.27
CA GLN A 131 4.51 -15.85 -1.65
C GLN A 131 3.14 -16.36 -1.19
N LEU A 132 2.16 -15.45 -1.08
CA LEU A 132 0.76 -15.79 -0.91
C LEU A 132 0.13 -16.13 -2.26
N LYS A 133 -1.10 -16.65 -2.21
CA LYS A 133 -1.87 -16.92 -3.44
C LYS A 133 -2.03 -15.63 -4.25
N ASP A 134 -1.66 -15.70 -5.52
CA ASP A 134 -1.86 -14.61 -6.48
C ASP A 134 -3.32 -14.56 -6.93
N LEU A 135 -4.04 -13.50 -6.54
CA LEU A 135 -5.41 -13.22 -6.95
C LEU A 135 -5.48 -12.21 -8.11
N GLY A 136 -4.33 -11.70 -8.53
CA GLY A 136 -4.18 -10.84 -9.70
C GLY A 136 -4.39 -9.36 -9.48
N THR A 137 -4.17 -8.61 -10.56
CA THR A 137 -4.46 -7.18 -10.66
C THR A 137 -5.75 -6.98 -11.44
N LYS A 138 -6.72 -6.23 -10.88
CA LYS A 138 -8.10 -6.16 -11.39
C LYS A 138 -8.61 -4.73 -11.49
N PRO A 139 -9.41 -4.41 -12.51
CA PRO A 139 -10.20 -3.18 -12.49
C PRO A 139 -11.33 -3.29 -11.44
N ALA A 140 -11.57 -2.21 -10.68
CA ALA A 140 -12.67 -2.15 -9.72
C ALA A 140 -13.19 -0.72 -9.57
N ASP A 141 -14.52 -0.59 -9.57
CA ASP A 141 -15.21 0.68 -9.31
C ASP A 141 -15.35 0.87 -7.79
N LEU A 142 -14.25 1.26 -7.15
CA LEU A 142 -14.19 1.54 -5.72
C LEU A 142 -14.15 3.07 -5.52
N PHE A 143 -14.87 3.56 -4.50
CA PHE A 143 -15.05 4.99 -4.26
C PHE A 143 -13.72 5.77 -4.26
N VAL A 144 -12.73 5.33 -3.51
CA VAL A 144 -11.43 6.02 -3.44
C VAL A 144 -10.73 6.03 -4.79
N LEU A 145 -10.79 4.93 -5.56
CA LEU A 145 -10.18 4.85 -6.88
C LEU A 145 -10.88 5.72 -7.92
N ARG A 146 -12.23 5.79 -7.83
CA ARG A 146 -13.06 6.56 -8.77
C ARG A 146 -12.98 8.07 -8.54
N GLU A 147 -12.99 8.50 -7.28
CA GLU A 147 -13.15 9.92 -6.93
C GLU A 147 -11.80 10.65 -6.78
N THR A 148 -10.66 9.95 -6.82
CA THR A 148 -9.36 10.60 -6.86
C THR A 148 -9.03 11.07 -8.27
N ASN A 149 -8.46 12.28 -8.38
CA ASN A 149 -8.15 12.95 -9.65
C ASN A 149 -6.77 12.57 -10.23
N ASN A 150 -6.08 11.62 -9.63
CA ASN A 150 -4.74 11.16 -9.98
C ASN A 150 -4.71 9.63 -10.08
N PRO A 151 -3.67 9.04 -10.71
CA PRO A 151 -3.51 7.60 -10.71
C PRO A 151 -3.59 7.02 -9.31
N SER A 152 -4.50 6.08 -9.11
CA SER A 152 -4.76 5.51 -7.79
C SER A 152 -4.85 3.99 -7.82
N VAL A 153 -4.32 3.37 -6.78
CA VAL A 153 -4.33 1.91 -6.61
C VAL A 153 -4.75 1.53 -5.20
N MET A 154 -5.41 0.40 -5.07
CA MET A 154 -5.72 -0.22 -3.79
C MET A 154 -5.01 -1.57 -3.73
N VAL A 155 -4.26 -1.77 -2.66
CA VAL A 155 -3.48 -2.98 -2.43
C VAL A 155 -4.10 -3.76 -1.28
N ASN A 156 -4.64 -4.94 -1.59
CA ASN A 156 -5.10 -5.90 -0.58
C ASN A 156 -4.01 -6.96 -0.40
N ILE A 157 -3.28 -6.85 0.71
CA ILE A 157 -2.02 -7.55 0.93
C ILE A 157 -2.23 -9.03 1.23
N ALA A 158 -3.15 -9.34 2.14
CA ALA A 158 -3.48 -10.68 2.60
C ALA A 158 -4.92 -10.71 3.10
N ALA A 159 -5.46 -11.89 3.37
CA ALA A 159 -6.81 -12.04 3.93
C ALA A 159 -6.77 -12.07 5.46
N ILE A 160 -7.26 -11.01 6.10
CA ILE A 160 -7.34 -10.97 7.56
C ILE A 160 -8.37 -11.94 8.12
N SER A 161 -9.34 -12.40 7.31
CA SER A 161 -10.31 -13.45 7.66
C SER A 161 -9.72 -14.86 7.67
N ASN A 162 -8.54 -15.06 7.04
CA ASN A 162 -7.85 -16.35 7.01
C ASN A 162 -6.91 -16.47 8.21
N PRO A 163 -7.06 -17.48 9.11
CA PRO A 163 -6.24 -17.58 10.33
C PRO A 163 -4.73 -17.67 10.07
N GLU A 164 -4.33 -18.34 8.99
CA GLU A 164 -2.90 -18.45 8.65
C GLU A 164 -2.33 -17.12 8.18
N GLU A 165 -3.07 -16.39 7.34
CA GLU A 165 -2.65 -15.08 6.84
C GLU A 165 -2.78 -14.00 7.92
N GLU A 166 -3.78 -14.08 8.82
CA GLU A 166 -3.87 -13.22 10.00
C GLU A 166 -2.64 -13.38 10.90
N ARG A 167 -2.20 -14.63 11.14
CA ARG A 167 -0.96 -14.88 11.89
C ARG A 167 0.24 -14.21 11.23
N LEU A 168 0.39 -14.33 9.91
CA LEU A 168 1.45 -13.64 9.16
C LEU A 168 1.35 -12.11 9.31
N LEU A 169 0.15 -11.54 9.17
CA LEU A 169 -0.11 -10.10 9.33
C LEU A 169 0.22 -9.61 10.75
N SER A 170 0.13 -10.47 11.77
CA SER A 170 0.50 -10.14 13.15
C SER A 170 2.02 -9.99 13.32
N GLU A 171 2.82 -10.58 12.43
CA GLU A 171 4.28 -10.56 12.49
C GLU A 171 4.85 -9.24 11.93
N PRO A 172 5.63 -8.47 12.70
CA PRO A 172 6.25 -7.23 12.20
C PRO A 172 7.11 -7.44 10.96
N GLN A 173 7.79 -8.58 10.87
CA GLN A 173 8.65 -8.92 9.73
C GLN A 173 7.83 -9.10 8.43
N PHE A 174 6.65 -9.70 8.51
CA PHE A 174 5.77 -9.87 7.37
C PHE A 174 5.23 -8.51 6.90
N ARG A 175 4.79 -7.65 7.83
CA ARG A 175 4.37 -6.28 7.51
C ARG A 175 5.48 -5.45 6.86
N HIS A 176 6.72 -5.63 7.35
CA HIS A 176 7.89 -5.01 6.72
C HIS A 176 8.13 -5.51 5.29
N LYS A 177 8.03 -6.82 5.04
CA LYS A 177 8.12 -7.37 3.68
C LYS A 177 7.04 -6.79 2.74
N ALA A 178 5.81 -6.67 3.22
CA ALA A 178 4.71 -6.06 2.46
C ALA A 178 5.02 -4.60 2.10
N ALA A 179 5.51 -3.81 3.06
CA ALA A 179 5.92 -2.44 2.81
C ALA A 179 7.06 -2.36 1.78
N MET A 180 8.08 -3.23 1.90
CA MET A 180 9.18 -3.29 0.94
C MET A 180 8.72 -3.67 -0.47
N ALA A 181 7.75 -4.57 -0.61
CA ALA A 181 7.17 -4.90 -1.89
C ALA A 181 6.48 -3.67 -2.55
N ILE A 182 5.70 -2.92 -1.77
CA ILE A 182 5.07 -1.68 -2.25
C ILE A 182 6.14 -0.66 -2.68
N ILE A 183 7.16 -0.44 -1.85
CA ILE A 183 8.27 0.49 -2.14
C ILE A 183 8.99 0.10 -3.44
N ASN A 184 9.32 -1.19 -3.59
CA ASN A 184 9.97 -1.71 -4.79
C ASN A 184 9.10 -1.52 -6.04
N GLY A 185 7.81 -1.82 -5.94
CA GLY A 185 6.85 -1.64 -7.03
C GLY A 185 6.71 -0.17 -7.46
N VAL A 186 6.63 0.76 -6.51
CA VAL A 186 6.63 2.20 -6.82
C VAL A 186 7.93 2.63 -7.48
N LYS A 187 9.08 2.22 -6.91
CA LYS A 187 10.39 2.49 -7.48
C LYS A 187 10.51 1.97 -8.91
N ARG A 188 10.09 0.74 -9.14
CA ARG A 188 10.13 0.09 -10.46
C ARG A 188 9.28 0.83 -11.48
N TYR A 189 8.06 1.23 -11.13
CA TYR A 189 7.17 2.01 -12.00
C TYR A 189 7.83 3.30 -12.52
N TYR A 190 8.62 4.00 -11.70
CA TYR A 190 9.29 5.24 -12.12
C TYR A 190 10.62 5.02 -12.86
N HIS A 191 11.10 3.78 -12.97
CA HIS A 191 12.36 3.44 -13.64
C HIS A 191 12.19 2.65 -14.96
N GLU A 192 10.99 2.16 -15.21
CA GLU A 192 10.60 1.54 -16.49
C GLU A 192 9.93 2.58 -17.42
#